data_d36fea4959c3f467ae18dbc821c63edc
#
_entry.id   d36fea4959c3f467ae18dbc821c63edc
#
_cell.length_a   1.000
_cell.length_b   1.000
_cell.length_c   1.000
_cell.angle_alpha   90.00
_cell.angle_beta   90.00
_cell.angle_gamma   90.00
#
_symmetry.space_group_name_H-M   'P 1'
#
loop_
_entity.id
_entity.type
_entity.pdbx_description
1 polymer ?
#
loop_
_entity_poly.entity_id
_entity_poly.type
_entity_poly.pdbx_seq_one_letter_code
_entity_poly.pdbx_strand_id
1 'polypeptide(L)'
;CDYSGVPVSIEYKPYEERVHAFIDSFGTAVSVLHDVDRENLGVTLDFCHMLMKKENPAFAAAWLLERGKLYNIHLNDGEGSTDDGLMVGTVNFWKTVEVMYYLKKYDFQGVIYFDTFPKREKAVEECEANIRMCRRIEQLIDTYGLCRMEKVVEQNDAVAVSSMMVALL
;
A
#
# COMPACT_ATOMS: atom_id res chain seq x y z
N CYS A 1 -5.91 11.08 20.56
CA CYS A 1 -4.56 10.59 20.91
C CYS A 1 -4.20 10.81 22.37
N ASP A 2 -4.31 12.02 22.89
CA ASP A 2 -3.88 12.35 24.26
C ASP A 2 -4.73 11.73 25.36
N TYR A 3 -6.01 11.49 25.09
CA TYR A 3 -6.98 11.09 26.11
C TYR A 3 -6.86 9.63 26.56
N SER A 4 -6.56 8.72 25.64
CA SER A 4 -6.63 7.29 25.91
C SER A 4 -5.33 6.53 25.66
N GLY A 5 -4.36 7.12 25.00
CA GLY A 5 -3.15 6.42 24.54
C GLY A 5 -3.42 5.37 23.44
N VAL A 6 -4.67 5.22 23.00
CA VAL A 6 -5.04 4.28 21.93
C VAL A 6 -4.44 4.75 20.62
N PRO A 7 -3.83 3.86 19.82
CA PRO A 7 -3.38 4.22 18.48
C PRO A 7 -4.55 4.65 17.59
N VAL A 8 -4.35 5.76 16.88
CA VAL A 8 -5.32 6.31 15.92
C VAL A 8 -4.67 6.29 14.54
N SER A 9 -5.40 5.85 13.56
CA SER A 9 -4.93 5.79 12.18
C SER A 9 -5.80 6.63 11.26
N ILE A 10 -5.17 7.49 10.47
CA ILE A 10 -5.84 8.27 9.42
C ILE A 10 -5.83 7.43 8.15
N GLU A 11 -7.01 7.12 7.64
CA GLU A 11 -7.18 6.66 6.28
C GLU A 11 -7.64 7.83 5.43
N TYR A 12 -6.79 8.31 4.52
CA TYR A 12 -7.16 9.39 3.63
C TYR A 12 -7.76 8.88 2.32
N LYS A 13 -8.69 9.64 1.79
CA LYS A 13 -9.34 9.36 0.51
C LYS A 13 -9.53 10.67 -0.27
N PRO A 14 -9.24 10.73 -1.58
CA PRO A 14 -9.35 11.99 -2.32
C PRO A 14 -10.77 12.54 -2.37
N TYR A 15 -11.73 11.68 -2.68
CA TYR A 15 -13.14 12.04 -2.84
C TYR A 15 -14.03 10.81 -2.82
N GLU A 16 -15.29 11.04 -2.55
CA GLU A 16 -16.44 10.19 -2.85
C GLU A 16 -17.24 10.80 -4.01
N GLU A 17 -18.27 10.11 -4.51
CA GLU A 17 -19.04 10.57 -5.67
C GLU A 17 -19.55 12.01 -5.57
N ARG A 18 -19.82 12.52 -4.36
CA ARG A 18 -20.45 13.83 -4.13
C ARG A 18 -19.64 14.78 -3.25
N VAL A 19 -18.50 14.37 -2.74
CA VAL A 19 -17.74 15.17 -1.77
C VAL A 19 -16.25 14.93 -1.89
N HIS A 20 -15.47 16.01 -1.81
CA HIS A 20 -14.03 15.93 -1.63
C HIS A 20 -13.67 15.83 -0.15
N ALA A 21 -12.73 14.97 0.19
CA ALA A 21 -12.25 14.83 1.55
C ALA A 21 -11.32 15.98 1.93
N PHE A 22 -11.30 16.34 3.22
CA PHE A 22 -10.36 17.34 3.74
C PHE A 22 -8.94 16.81 3.77
N ILE A 23 -8.75 15.57 4.24
CA ILE A 23 -7.46 14.86 4.17
C ILE A 23 -7.51 13.99 2.92
N ASP A 24 -7.09 14.55 1.79
CA ASP A 24 -7.34 14.01 0.45
C ASP A 24 -6.13 13.37 -0.23
N SER A 25 -4.98 13.43 0.44
CA SER A 25 -3.70 13.02 -0.16
C SER A 25 -2.68 12.61 0.89
N PHE A 26 -1.64 11.89 0.45
CA PHE A 26 -0.50 11.56 1.31
C PHE A 26 0.14 12.82 1.90
N GLY A 27 0.30 13.87 1.10
CA GLY A 27 0.87 15.13 1.58
C GLY A 27 0.03 15.79 2.67
N THR A 28 -1.29 15.81 2.55
CA THR A 28 -2.18 16.35 3.61
C THR A 28 -2.16 15.46 4.86
N ALA A 29 -2.13 14.13 4.70
CA ALA A 29 -2.00 13.22 5.84
C ALA A 29 -0.68 13.43 6.60
N VAL A 30 0.44 13.58 5.89
CA VAL A 30 1.75 13.90 6.49
C VAL A 30 1.73 15.25 7.22
N SER A 31 1.08 16.27 6.66
CA SER A 31 0.94 17.58 7.33
C SER A 31 0.17 17.44 8.65
N VAL A 32 -0.91 16.66 8.66
CA VAL A 32 -1.68 16.38 9.88
C VAL A 32 -0.84 15.61 10.90
N LEU A 33 -0.06 14.62 10.49
CA LEU A 33 0.86 13.92 11.38
C LEU A 33 1.85 14.87 12.05
N HIS A 34 2.41 15.80 11.27
CA HIS A 34 3.35 16.81 11.75
C HIS A 34 2.69 17.79 12.71
N ASP A 35 1.52 18.33 12.36
CA ASP A 35 0.85 19.37 13.16
C ASP A 35 0.29 18.81 14.47
N VAL A 36 -0.19 17.56 14.46
CA VAL A 36 -0.70 16.88 15.66
C VAL A 36 0.44 16.41 16.56
N ASP A 37 1.55 15.98 15.98
CA ASP A 37 2.78 15.55 16.63
C ASP A 37 2.54 14.59 17.83
N ARG A 38 1.87 13.47 17.56
CA ARG A 38 1.63 12.42 18.57
C ARG A 38 2.18 11.09 18.11
N GLU A 39 2.83 10.38 19.03
CA GLU A 39 3.43 9.05 18.75
C GLU A 39 2.36 8.04 18.33
N ASN A 40 1.20 8.08 18.97
CA ASN A 40 0.07 7.18 18.72
C ASN A 40 -0.86 7.62 17.58
N LEU A 41 -0.42 8.54 16.71
CA LEU A 41 -1.09 8.86 15.45
C LEU A 41 -0.28 8.32 14.28
N GLY A 42 -0.93 7.58 13.40
CA GLY A 42 -0.34 7.01 12.20
C GLY A 42 -1.30 7.05 11.01
N VAL A 43 -0.99 6.29 9.98
CA VAL A 43 -1.75 6.25 8.73
C VAL A 43 -2.10 4.81 8.38
N THR A 44 -3.31 4.63 7.90
CA THR A 44 -3.74 3.48 7.10
C THR A 44 -3.64 3.87 5.63
N LEU A 45 -2.80 3.19 4.86
CA LEU A 45 -2.72 3.40 3.43
C LEU A 45 -3.73 2.52 2.73
N ASP A 46 -4.63 3.12 1.96
CA ASP A 46 -5.43 2.40 0.98
C ASP A 46 -4.80 2.54 -0.41
N PHE A 47 -4.56 1.40 -1.04
CA PHE A 47 -3.85 1.35 -2.32
C PHE A 47 -4.66 2.02 -3.44
N CYS A 48 -5.98 1.78 -3.50
CA CYS A 48 -6.85 2.38 -4.51
C CYS A 48 -6.98 3.89 -4.33
N HIS A 49 -7.09 4.38 -3.08
CA HIS A 49 -7.14 5.81 -2.79
C HIS A 49 -5.91 6.55 -3.30
N MET A 50 -4.73 5.93 -3.19
CA MET A 50 -3.50 6.51 -3.72
C MET A 50 -3.48 6.52 -5.25
N LEU A 51 -3.99 5.45 -5.90
CA LEU A 51 -4.14 5.43 -7.35
C LEU A 51 -5.07 6.54 -7.85
N MET A 52 -6.18 6.77 -7.14
CA MET A 52 -7.13 7.87 -7.44
C MET A 52 -6.44 9.24 -7.40
N LYS A 53 -5.51 9.44 -6.48
CA LYS A 53 -4.73 10.69 -6.36
C LYS A 53 -3.52 10.77 -7.30
N LYS A 54 -3.22 9.69 -8.05
CA LYS A 54 -2.02 9.56 -8.88
C LYS A 54 -0.72 9.60 -8.05
N GLU A 55 -0.78 9.20 -6.81
CA GLU A 55 0.37 9.04 -5.92
C GLU A 55 1.06 7.69 -6.15
N ASN A 56 2.30 7.56 -5.67
CA ASN A 56 3.02 6.29 -5.68
C ASN A 56 2.82 5.57 -4.34
N PRO A 57 2.11 4.42 -4.32
CA PRO A 57 1.83 3.69 -3.09
C PRO A 57 3.11 3.21 -2.36
N ALA A 58 4.11 2.76 -3.11
CA ALA A 58 5.34 2.26 -2.54
C ALA A 58 6.17 3.36 -1.87
N PHE A 59 6.21 4.56 -2.47
CA PHE A 59 6.88 5.71 -1.86
C PHE A 59 6.25 6.09 -0.52
N ALA A 60 4.92 6.19 -0.47
CA ALA A 60 4.23 6.55 0.76
C ALA A 60 4.38 5.46 1.84
N ALA A 61 4.27 4.19 1.45
CA ALA A 61 4.50 3.07 2.36
C ALA A 61 5.92 3.12 2.96
N ALA A 62 6.95 3.27 2.11
CA ALA A 62 8.33 3.36 2.55
C ALA A 62 8.56 4.52 3.52
N TRP A 63 8.04 5.72 3.19
CA TRP A 63 8.18 6.92 4.00
C TRP A 63 7.56 6.76 5.40
N LEU A 64 6.37 6.15 5.46
CA LEU A 64 5.66 5.91 6.72
C LEU A 64 6.31 4.78 7.53
N LEU A 65 6.76 3.71 6.87
CA LEU A 65 7.46 2.59 7.51
C LEU A 65 8.75 3.04 8.19
N GLU A 66 9.56 3.83 7.48
CA GLU A 66 10.82 4.37 8.02
C GLU A 66 10.62 5.18 9.31
N ARG A 67 9.42 5.76 9.50
CA ARG A 67 9.06 6.61 10.65
C ARG A 67 8.16 5.93 11.67
N GLY A 68 7.84 4.65 11.48
CA GLY A 68 6.92 3.90 12.35
C GLY A 68 5.50 4.45 12.34
N LYS A 69 5.08 5.08 11.22
CA LYS A 69 3.77 5.74 11.08
C LYS A 69 2.80 4.99 10.16
N LEU A 70 3.21 3.89 9.54
CA LEU A 70 2.29 2.98 8.85
C LEU A 70 1.70 1.99 9.84
N TYR A 71 0.42 2.12 10.14
CA TYR A 71 -0.27 1.24 11.09
C TYR A 71 -0.99 0.09 10.41
N ASN A 72 -1.66 0.39 9.31
CA ASN A 72 -2.36 -0.61 8.51
C ASN A 72 -2.18 -0.30 7.02
N ILE A 73 -2.45 -1.31 6.20
CA ILE A 73 -2.57 -1.15 4.76
C ILE A 73 -3.84 -1.84 4.28
N HIS A 74 -4.64 -1.14 3.51
CA HIS A 74 -5.73 -1.69 2.74
C HIS A 74 -5.23 -2.03 1.34
N LEU A 75 -5.19 -3.32 1.04
CA LEU A 75 -4.82 -3.82 -0.29
C LEU A 75 -6.08 -4.13 -1.09
N ASN A 76 -6.14 -3.52 -2.23
CA ASN A 76 -7.12 -3.66 -3.28
C ASN A 76 -6.44 -3.33 -4.61
N ASP A 77 -7.20 -3.07 -5.65
CA ASP A 77 -6.70 -2.55 -6.91
C ASP A 77 -7.78 -1.70 -7.58
N GLY A 78 -7.40 -0.94 -8.59
CA GLY A 78 -8.31 -0.07 -9.32
C GLY A 78 -7.68 0.56 -10.56
N GLU A 79 -8.54 1.18 -11.38
CA GLU A 79 -8.13 1.92 -12.58
C GLU A 79 -7.63 3.34 -12.28
N GLY A 80 -7.76 3.78 -11.01
CA GLY A 80 -7.27 5.06 -10.51
C GLY A 80 -8.16 6.26 -10.82
N SER A 81 -9.42 6.06 -11.09
CA SER A 81 -10.43 7.11 -11.23
C SER A 81 -11.52 7.05 -10.16
N THR A 82 -11.75 5.89 -9.62
CA THR A 82 -12.73 5.59 -8.58
C THR A 82 -12.13 4.63 -7.57
N ASP A 83 -12.77 4.49 -6.43
CA ASP A 83 -12.48 3.44 -5.49
C ASP A 83 -13.13 2.15 -5.98
N ASP A 84 -12.39 1.41 -6.81
CA ASP A 84 -12.94 0.28 -7.54
C ASP A 84 -13.06 -0.98 -6.69
N GLY A 85 -12.24 -1.10 -5.65
CA GLY A 85 -12.20 -2.26 -4.77
C GLY A 85 -11.93 -3.58 -5.51
N LEU A 86 -11.09 -3.54 -6.56
CA LEU A 86 -10.71 -4.73 -7.33
C LEU A 86 -9.78 -5.64 -6.53
N MET A 87 -9.70 -6.90 -6.94
CA MET A 87 -8.79 -7.86 -6.33
C MET A 87 -7.34 -7.45 -6.49
N VAL A 88 -6.54 -7.73 -5.49
CA VAL A 88 -5.12 -7.37 -5.39
C VAL A 88 -4.33 -7.80 -6.63
N GLY A 89 -3.63 -6.84 -7.24
CA GLY A 89 -2.70 -7.08 -8.35
C GLY A 89 -3.36 -7.40 -9.71
N THR A 90 -4.66 -7.12 -9.86
CA THR A 90 -5.38 -7.39 -11.13
C THR A 90 -5.08 -6.36 -12.22
N VAL A 91 -4.80 -5.12 -11.85
CA VAL A 91 -4.49 -4.02 -12.77
C VAL A 91 -3.06 -3.51 -12.54
N ASN A 92 -2.69 -3.26 -11.30
CA ASN A 92 -1.42 -2.64 -10.93
C ASN A 92 -0.46 -3.62 -10.24
N PHE A 93 -0.30 -4.82 -10.79
CA PHE A 93 0.53 -5.88 -10.20
C PHE A 93 1.91 -5.40 -9.75
N TRP A 94 2.65 -4.67 -10.61
CA TRP A 94 4.00 -4.22 -10.27
C TRP A 94 4.03 -3.18 -9.16
N LYS A 95 3.04 -2.29 -9.06
CA LYS A 95 2.91 -1.37 -7.94
C LYS A 95 2.61 -2.11 -6.64
N THR A 96 1.82 -3.19 -6.72
CA THR A 96 1.59 -4.08 -5.56
C THR A 96 2.88 -4.77 -5.13
N VAL A 97 3.67 -5.28 -6.09
CA VAL A 97 5.00 -5.87 -5.80
C VAL A 97 5.92 -4.85 -5.11
N GLU A 98 5.96 -3.59 -5.56
CA GLU A 98 6.75 -2.53 -4.94
C GLU A 98 6.32 -2.26 -3.49
N VAL A 99 5.01 -2.18 -3.22
CA VAL A 99 4.50 -2.02 -1.86
C VAL A 99 4.90 -3.20 -0.99
N MET A 100 4.66 -4.43 -1.45
CA MET A 100 5.00 -5.65 -0.70
C MET A 100 6.51 -5.77 -0.43
N TYR A 101 7.35 -5.30 -1.36
CA TYR A 101 8.79 -5.20 -1.15
C TYR A 101 9.12 -4.30 0.05
N TYR A 102 8.53 -3.11 0.15
CA TYR A 102 8.79 -2.20 1.27
C TYR A 102 8.19 -2.71 2.59
N LEU A 103 7.00 -3.31 2.57
CA LEU A 103 6.45 -3.97 3.76
C LEU A 103 7.43 -5.02 4.31
N LYS A 104 8.01 -5.82 3.42
CA LYS A 104 8.99 -6.83 3.80
C LYS A 104 10.34 -6.24 4.22
N LYS A 105 10.85 -5.24 3.50
CA LYS A 105 12.11 -4.56 3.81
C LYS A 105 12.14 -3.96 5.21
N TYR A 106 11.03 -3.39 5.64
CA TYR A 106 10.88 -2.74 6.95
C TYR A 106 10.24 -3.65 8.01
N ASP A 107 10.08 -4.94 7.73
CA ASP A 107 9.48 -5.92 8.66
C ASP A 107 8.14 -5.44 9.25
N PHE A 108 7.22 -5.06 8.36
CA PHE A 108 5.91 -4.53 8.75
C PHE A 108 5.13 -5.54 9.57
N GLN A 109 4.69 -5.12 10.77
CA GLN A 109 3.97 -5.93 11.74
C GLN A 109 2.48 -5.53 11.86
N GLY A 110 2.02 -4.60 11.05
CA GLY A 110 0.61 -4.14 11.06
C GLY A 110 -0.31 -5.11 10.32
N VAL A 111 -1.55 -4.69 10.16
CA VAL A 111 -2.58 -5.48 9.46
C VAL A 111 -2.58 -5.17 7.97
N ILE A 112 -2.62 -6.22 7.15
CA ILE A 112 -3.00 -6.14 5.75
C ILE A 112 -4.48 -6.52 5.67
N TYR A 113 -5.31 -5.56 5.31
CA TYR A 113 -6.74 -5.72 5.12
C TYR A 113 -7.07 -5.67 3.63
N PHE A 114 -7.97 -6.54 3.17
CA PHE A 114 -8.44 -6.50 1.80
C PHE A 114 -9.73 -5.67 1.73
N ASP A 115 -9.60 -4.42 1.31
CA ASP A 115 -10.74 -3.54 1.08
C ASP A 115 -11.19 -3.69 -0.38
N THR A 116 -11.77 -4.86 -0.66
CA THR A 116 -12.27 -5.24 -1.98
C THR A 116 -13.78 -5.35 -1.97
N PHE A 117 -14.42 -5.12 -3.13
CA PHE A 117 -15.88 -5.05 -3.25
C PHE A 117 -16.43 -6.18 -4.13
N PRO A 118 -16.56 -7.41 -3.60
CA PRO A 118 -17.08 -8.55 -4.36
C PRO A 118 -18.54 -8.26 -4.79
N LYS A 119 -18.79 -8.29 -6.11
CA LYS A 119 -20.13 -8.04 -6.69
C LYS A 119 -20.76 -9.31 -7.26
N ARG A 120 -19.95 -10.18 -7.82
CA ARG A 120 -20.36 -11.46 -8.44
C ARG A 120 -19.66 -12.63 -7.82
N GLU A 121 -18.52 -12.37 -7.22
CA GLU A 121 -17.64 -13.30 -6.56
C GLU A 121 -18.20 -13.62 -5.17
N LYS A 122 -17.87 -14.81 -4.68
CA LYS A 122 -18.14 -15.14 -3.28
C LYS A 122 -17.03 -14.51 -2.42
N ALA A 123 -17.41 -13.71 -1.43
CA ALA A 123 -16.48 -12.94 -0.60
C ALA A 123 -15.36 -13.79 0.04
N VAL A 124 -15.67 -15.01 0.47
CA VAL A 124 -14.66 -15.93 1.05
C VAL A 124 -13.65 -16.37 -0.02
N GLU A 125 -14.13 -16.77 -1.20
CA GLU A 125 -13.27 -17.23 -2.30
C GLU A 125 -12.37 -16.09 -2.81
N GLU A 126 -12.89 -14.86 -2.84
CA GLU A 126 -12.14 -13.65 -3.19
C GLU A 126 -11.07 -13.34 -2.15
N CYS A 127 -11.41 -13.34 -0.87
CA CYS A 127 -10.44 -13.13 0.20
C CYS A 127 -9.30 -14.17 0.14
N GLU A 128 -9.63 -15.44 -0.05
CA GLU A 128 -8.63 -16.50 -0.23
C GLU A 128 -7.75 -16.28 -1.47
N ALA A 129 -8.32 -15.77 -2.56
CA ALA A 129 -7.56 -15.45 -3.75
C ALA A 129 -6.59 -14.29 -3.52
N ASN A 130 -7.02 -13.22 -2.82
CA ASN A 130 -6.17 -12.11 -2.41
C ASN A 130 -5.02 -12.57 -1.51
N ILE A 131 -5.29 -13.46 -0.54
CA ILE A 131 -4.25 -14.07 0.30
C ILE A 131 -3.24 -14.84 -0.55
N ARG A 132 -3.70 -15.66 -1.51
CA ARG A 132 -2.81 -16.41 -2.41
C ARG A 132 -1.95 -15.48 -3.27
N MET A 133 -2.51 -14.37 -3.75
CA MET A 133 -1.76 -13.37 -4.51
C MET A 133 -0.65 -12.75 -3.66
N CYS A 134 -0.96 -12.26 -2.47
CA CYS A 134 0.05 -11.68 -1.57
C CYS A 134 1.15 -12.69 -1.25
N ARG A 135 0.81 -13.92 -0.88
CA ARG A 135 1.79 -14.99 -0.62
C ARG A 135 2.65 -15.30 -1.84
N ARG A 136 2.07 -15.26 -3.04
CA ARG A 136 2.85 -15.47 -4.26
C ARG A 136 3.83 -14.34 -4.49
N ILE A 137 3.44 -13.10 -4.28
CA ILE A 137 4.33 -11.93 -4.37
C ILE A 137 5.47 -12.04 -3.34
N GLU A 138 5.17 -12.39 -2.10
CA GLU A 138 6.20 -12.64 -1.08
C GLU A 138 7.21 -13.71 -1.50
N GLN A 139 6.72 -14.84 -2.05
CA GLN A 139 7.60 -15.89 -2.56
C GLN A 139 8.49 -15.42 -3.72
N LEU A 140 7.95 -14.59 -4.61
CA LEU A 140 8.74 -14.00 -5.71
C LEU A 140 9.85 -13.11 -5.17
N ILE A 141 9.53 -12.23 -4.20
CA ILE A 141 10.51 -11.37 -3.53
C ILE A 141 11.58 -12.21 -2.83
N ASP A 142 11.19 -13.26 -2.10
CA ASP A 142 12.12 -14.16 -1.41
C ASP A 142 13.03 -14.92 -2.37
N THR A 143 12.47 -15.43 -3.46
CA THR A 143 13.22 -16.18 -4.47
C THR A 143 14.24 -15.31 -5.19
N TYR A 144 13.87 -14.08 -5.52
CA TYR A 144 14.80 -13.12 -6.13
C TYR A 144 15.85 -12.62 -5.15
N GLY A 145 15.45 -12.46 -3.88
CA GLY A 145 16.27 -12.00 -2.77
C GLY A 145 16.13 -10.51 -2.51
N LEU A 146 15.73 -10.18 -1.28
CA LEU A 146 15.47 -8.80 -0.83
C LEU A 146 16.69 -7.87 -1.06
N CYS A 147 17.89 -8.30 -0.66
CA CYS A 147 19.13 -7.53 -0.88
C CYS A 147 19.48 -7.31 -2.37
N ARG A 148 19.05 -8.23 -3.24
CA ARG A 148 19.26 -8.08 -4.68
C ARG A 148 18.29 -7.06 -5.26
N MET A 149 17.03 -7.08 -4.81
CA MET A 149 16.04 -6.05 -5.16
C MET A 149 16.49 -4.66 -4.70
N GLU A 150 16.98 -4.55 -3.47
CA GLU A 150 17.50 -3.30 -2.92
C GLU A 150 18.60 -2.69 -3.81
N LYS A 151 19.57 -3.49 -4.24
CA LYS A 151 20.61 -3.02 -5.18
C LYS A 151 20.05 -2.52 -6.51
N VAL A 152 19.01 -3.18 -7.04
CA VAL A 152 18.36 -2.73 -8.28
C VAL A 152 17.66 -1.39 -8.07
N VAL A 153 16.98 -1.22 -6.94
CA VAL A 153 16.34 0.06 -6.56
C VAL A 153 17.37 1.18 -6.39
N GLU A 154 18.49 0.91 -5.70
CA GLU A 154 19.58 1.88 -5.48
C GLU A 154 20.26 2.32 -6.79
N GLN A 155 20.38 1.43 -7.78
CA GLN A 155 20.94 1.75 -9.09
C GLN A 155 20.09 2.77 -9.85
N ASN A 156 18.80 2.84 -9.57
CA ASN A 156 17.84 3.69 -10.28
C ASN A 156 17.94 3.58 -11.82
N ASP A 157 18.15 2.35 -12.30
CA ASP A 157 18.34 2.03 -13.72
C ASP A 157 17.11 1.27 -14.23
N ALA A 158 16.41 1.87 -15.20
CA ALA A 158 15.21 1.30 -15.79
C ALA A 158 15.45 -0.07 -16.47
N VAL A 159 16.66 -0.30 -17.03
CA VAL A 159 17.00 -1.58 -17.64
C VAL A 159 17.21 -2.66 -16.57
N ALA A 160 17.86 -2.32 -15.46
CA ALA A 160 18.02 -3.22 -14.32
C ALA A 160 16.66 -3.59 -13.70
N VAL A 161 15.77 -2.61 -13.55
CA VAL A 161 14.38 -2.84 -13.06
C VAL A 161 13.63 -3.75 -14.04
N SER A 162 13.65 -3.47 -15.34
CA SER A 162 13.00 -4.31 -16.35
C SER A 162 13.52 -5.75 -16.33
N SER A 163 14.83 -5.93 -16.21
CA SER A 163 15.46 -7.25 -16.11
C SER A 163 15.05 -7.98 -14.84
N MET A 164 14.91 -7.29 -13.73
CA MET A 164 14.36 -7.84 -12.48
C MET A 164 12.89 -8.30 -12.68
N MET A 165 12.07 -7.45 -13.29
CA MET A 165 10.66 -7.79 -13.56
C MET A 165 10.52 -9.06 -14.39
N VAL A 166 11.33 -9.21 -15.45
CA VAL A 166 11.38 -10.44 -16.26
C VAL A 166 11.81 -11.65 -15.44
N ALA A 167 12.76 -11.48 -14.52
CA ALA A 167 13.23 -12.58 -13.68
C ALA A 167 12.23 -12.98 -12.57
N LEU A 168 11.27 -12.12 -12.24
CA LEU A 168 10.20 -12.39 -11.28
C LEU A 168 9.00 -13.11 -11.92
N LEU A 169 8.80 -13.03 -13.23
CA LEU A 169 7.75 -13.73 -13.99
C LEU A 169 8.10 -15.19 -14.21
#